data_86c0b3dd8be3e3a89c82e44f2d5919e8
#
_entry.id   86c0b3dd8be3e3a89c82e44f2d5919e8
#
_cell.length_a   1.000
_cell.length_b   1.000
_cell.length_c   1.000
_cell.angle_alpha   90.00
_cell.angle_beta   90.00
_cell.angle_gamma   90.00
#
_symmetry.space_group_name_H-M   'P 1'
#
loop_
_entity.id
_entity.type
_entity.pdbx_description
1 polymer ?
#
loop_
_entity_poly.entity_id
_entity_poly.type
_entity_poly.pdbx_seq_one_letter_code
_entity_poly.pdbx_strand_id
1 'polypeptide(L)'
;MSNNNQSQGATVQLRPAFALYHANNQGAGSALKMEMIPAHADREGCVMLKIANQATIGDRKGKAPVYPTFDWANALVVKLGFSDLCAFLQVFRGECESIENGKGLYHTSSAGVTKISLRHSVDVGGYSLVINRTLASGGELSAKFFFSHSEALGIDEALRGIMSFVCFGIPSVYSGYAKAAESVKKGHGDAAA
;
A
#
# COMPACT_ATOMS: atom_id res chain seq x y z
N MET A 1 46.63 12.76 5.48
CA MET A 1 45.36 12.97 4.79
C MET A 1 44.47 11.76 5.14
N SER A 2 43.66 11.88 6.15
CA SER A 2 42.82 10.76 6.65
C SER A 2 41.42 10.91 6.05
N ASN A 3 41.06 9.99 5.16
CA ASN A 3 39.71 9.90 4.62
C ASN A 3 38.79 9.25 5.67
N ASN A 4 38.02 10.07 6.36
CA ASN A 4 36.90 9.61 7.16
C ASN A 4 35.72 9.27 6.23
N ASN A 5 35.64 8.04 5.78
CA ASN A 5 34.43 7.45 5.22
C ASN A 5 33.50 7.10 6.39
N GLN A 6 32.69 8.04 6.83
CA GLN A 6 31.54 7.74 7.65
C GLN A 6 30.51 7.06 6.76
N SER A 7 30.42 5.74 6.84
CA SER A 7 29.28 4.96 6.36
C SER A 7 28.04 5.41 7.17
N GLN A 8 27.25 6.31 6.60
CA GLN A 8 25.92 6.61 7.10
C GLN A 8 25.12 5.32 7.04
N GLY A 9 24.97 4.63 8.15
CA GLY A 9 24.10 3.49 8.28
C GLY A 9 22.69 3.89 7.84
N ALA A 10 22.22 3.32 6.72
CA ALA A 10 20.87 3.51 6.25
C ALA A 10 19.92 3.07 7.34
N THR A 11 19.23 4.01 7.96
CA THR A 11 18.17 3.74 8.94
C THR A 11 17.09 2.99 8.17
N VAL A 12 16.96 1.68 8.40
CA VAL A 12 15.89 0.88 7.82
C VAL A 12 14.59 1.38 8.43
N GLN A 13 13.91 2.26 7.71
CA GLN A 13 12.61 2.74 8.11
C GLN A 13 11.61 1.59 7.90
N LEU A 14 11.28 0.88 8.96
CA LEU A 14 10.24 -0.13 8.96
C LEU A 14 8.91 0.56 8.63
N ARG A 15 8.47 0.37 7.38
CA ARG A 15 7.14 0.80 6.95
C ARG A 15 6.21 -0.39 7.02
N PRO A 16 5.27 -0.42 7.99
CA PRO A 16 4.30 -1.49 8.08
C PRO A 16 3.51 -1.59 6.77
N ALA A 17 3.52 -2.75 6.17
CA ALA A 17 2.87 -3.00 4.91
C ALA A 17 2.27 -4.40 4.87
N PHE A 18 1.19 -4.55 4.12
CA PHE A 18 0.68 -5.86 3.72
C PHE A 18 0.38 -5.88 2.23
N ALA A 19 0.27 -7.07 1.65
CA ALA A 19 -0.02 -7.24 0.24
C ALA A 19 -1.00 -8.38 0.00
N LEU A 20 -1.83 -8.21 -1.02
CA LEU A 20 -2.72 -9.23 -1.57
C LEU A 20 -2.29 -9.56 -3.01
N TYR A 21 -2.41 -10.82 -3.41
CA TYR A 21 -1.92 -11.31 -4.70
C TYR A 21 -3.01 -12.14 -5.38
N HIS A 22 -3.52 -11.65 -6.49
CA HIS A 22 -4.52 -12.32 -7.31
C HIS A 22 -3.93 -12.66 -8.67
N ALA A 23 -3.12 -13.71 -8.71
CA ALA A 23 -2.59 -14.23 -9.96
C ALA A 23 -3.62 -15.14 -10.64
N ASN A 24 -3.62 -15.14 -11.96
CA ASN A 24 -4.41 -16.07 -12.77
C ASN A 24 -3.58 -16.66 -13.92
N ASN A 25 -4.14 -17.70 -14.55
CA ASN A 25 -3.47 -18.41 -15.63
C ASN A 25 -3.51 -17.67 -16.98
N GLN A 26 -4.18 -16.51 -17.04
CA GLN A 26 -4.28 -15.67 -18.24
C GLN A 26 -3.24 -14.54 -18.23
N GLY A 27 -2.46 -14.40 -17.13
CA GLY A 27 -1.52 -13.30 -16.96
C GLY A 27 -2.18 -11.92 -16.72
N ALA A 28 -3.49 -11.90 -16.44
CA ALA A 28 -4.27 -10.69 -16.23
C ALA A 28 -4.56 -10.42 -14.72
N GLY A 29 -3.83 -11.07 -13.84
CA GLY A 29 -3.93 -10.87 -12.40
C GLY A 29 -3.33 -9.53 -11.95
N SER A 30 -3.55 -9.21 -10.69
CA SER A 30 -2.96 -8.02 -10.06
C SER A 30 -2.54 -8.31 -8.63
N ALA A 31 -1.63 -7.50 -8.12
CA ALA A 31 -1.25 -7.47 -6.71
C ALA A 31 -1.46 -6.06 -6.16
N LEU A 32 -1.90 -6.01 -4.92
CA LEU A 32 -2.10 -4.76 -4.19
C LEU A 32 -1.18 -4.77 -2.98
N LYS A 33 -0.53 -3.64 -2.71
CA LYS A 33 0.25 -3.41 -1.50
C LYS A 33 -0.20 -2.12 -0.84
N MET A 34 -0.39 -2.15 0.47
CA MET A 34 -0.68 -1.00 1.30
C MET A 34 0.45 -0.80 2.30
N GLU A 35 1.02 0.41 2.34
CA GLU A 35 2.06 0.82 3.28
C GLU A 35 1.54 1.97 4.13
N MET A 36 1.52 1.81 5.44
CA MET A 36 1.17 2.90 6.36
C MET A 36 2.36 3.84 6.54
N ILE A 37 2.10 5.14 6.41
CA ILE A 37 3.01 6.21 6.77
C ILE A 37 2.32 7.00 7.89
N PRO A 38 2.79 6.91 9.15
CA PRO A 38 2.17 7.62 10.25
C PRO A 38 2.39 9.14 10.14
N ALA A 39 1.52 9.91 10.77
CA ALA A 39 1.73 11.34 10.92
C ALA A 39 3.00 11.62 11.71
N HIS A 40 3.73 12.67 11.37
CA HIS A 40 4.95 13.06 12.05
C HIS A 40 5.20 14.57 11.90
N ALA A 41 5.34 15.25 13.02
CA ALA A 41 5.55 16.70 13.09
C ALA A 41 4.51 17.47 12.26
N ASP A 42 4.94 18.10 11.19
CA ASP A 42 4.14 18.90 10.25
C ASP A 42 3.57 18.11 9.07
N ARG A 43 3.78 16.78 9.04
CA ARG A 43 3.32 15.92 7.94
C ARG A 43 2.18 15.03 8.38
N GLU A 44 1.08 15.12 7.63
CA GLU A 44 -0.05 14.22 7.77
C GLU A 44 0.34 12.79 7.39
N GLY A 45 -0.20 11.84 8.15
CA GLY A 45 -0.05 10.44 7.81
C GLY A 45 -0.91 10.04 6.61
N CYS A 46 -0.62 8.89 6.04
CA CYS A 46 -1.35 8.37 4.90
C CYS A 46 -1.13 6.87 4.73
N VAL A 47 -1.88 6.28 3.83
CA VAL A 47 -1.60 4.95 3.27
C VAL A 47 -1.12 5.12 1.83
N MET A 48 0.06 4.59 1.53
CA MET A 48 0.51 4.44 0.14
C MET A 48 -0.04 3.13 -0.41
N LEU A 49 -0.96 3.24 -1.36
CA LEU A 49 -1.55 2.10 -2.05
C LEU A 49 -0.86 1.92 -3.39
N LYS A 50 -0.41 0.68 -3.67
CA LYS A 50 0.27 0.31 -4.92
C LYS A 50 -0.48 -0.85 -5.55
N ILE A 51 -0.74 -0.77 -6.86
CA ILE A 51 -1.29 -1.87 -7.64
C ILE A 51 -0.31 -2.19 -8.76
N ALA A 52 0.11 -3.46 -8.83
CA ALA A 52 0.98 -4.00 -9.86
C ALA A 52 0.20 -5.04 -10.69
N ASN A 53 0.36 -5.01 -12.00
CA ASN A 53 -0.18 -6.03 -12.90
C ASN A 53 0.67 -7.30 -12.82
N GLN A 54 0.07 -8.45 -13.09
CA GLN A 54 0.80 -9.72 -13.18
C GLN A 54 1.80 -9.65 -14.35
N ALA A 55 3.07 -10.01 -14.07
CA ALA A 55 4.14 -10.01 -15.06
C ALA A 55 4.37 -11.39 -15.67
N THR A 56 4.30 -12.46 -14.85
CA THR A 56 4.47 -13.84 -15.32
C THR A 56 3.39 -14.76 -14.78
N ILE A 57 3.11 -15.82 -15.54
CA ILE A 57 2.24 -16.92 -15.12
C ILE A 57 3.09 -17.92 -14.35
N GLY A 58 2.60 -18.40 -13.21
CA GLY A 58 3.26 -19.47 -12.47
C GLY A 58 3.10 -20.83 -13.15
N ASP A 59 4.04 -21.72 -12.95
CA ASP A 59 3.93 -23.13 -13.31
C ASP A 59 4.08 -24.02 -12.06
N ARG A 60 3.05 -24.78 -11.75
CA ARG A 60 3.04 -25.73 -10.60
C ARG A 60 3.27 -27.16 -11.01
N LYS A 61 3.37 -27.46 -12.33
CA LYS A 61 3.49 -28.81 -12.87
C LYS A 61 4.93 -29.32 -12.94
N GLY A 62 5.92 -28.43 -12.86
CA GLY A 62 7.33 -28.78 -12.87
C GLY A 62 7.84 -29.39 -11.56
N LYS A 63 9.05 -29.97 -11.57
CA LYS A 63 9.73 -30.48 -10.37
C LYS A 63 10.00 -29.39 -9.32
N ALA A 64 10.13 -28.14 -9.75
CA ALA A 64 10.22 -26.97 -8.89
C ALA A 64 9.07 -26.02 -9.26
N PRO A 65 8.17 -25.64 -8.33
CA PRO A 65 7.07 -24.73 -8.63
C PRO A 65 7.61 -23.33 -8.93
N VAL A 66 7.16 -22.77 -10.05
CA VAL A 66 7.41 -21.37 -10.41
C VAL A 66 6.21 -20.55 -9.98
N TYR A 67 6.42 -19.55 -9.12
CA TYR A 67 5.36 -18.67 -8.66
C TYR A 67 5.17 -17.51 -9.66
N PRO A 68 3.92 -17.03 -9.85
CA PRO A 68 3.67 -15.84 -10.64
C PRO A 68 4.37 -14.61 -10.05
N THR A 69 4.83 -13.71 -10.90
CA THR A 69 5.44 -12.44 -10.48
C THR A 69 4.57 -11.26 -10.89
N PHE A 70 4.81 -10.10 -10.27
CA PHE A 70 4.06 -8.87 -10.51
C PHE A 70 5.03 -7.73 -10.82
N ASP A 71 4.62 -6.84 -11.72
CA ASP A 71 5.42 -5.71 -12.19
C ASP A 71 5.37 -4.54 -11.19
N TRP A 72 6.08 -4.67 -10.11
CA TRP A 72 6.18 -3.63 -9.08
C TRP A 72 6.95 -2.39 -9.53
N ALA A 73 7.79 -2.51 -10.58
CA ALA A 73 8.54 -1.38 -11.13
C ALA A 73 7.62 -0.37 -11.81
N ASN A 74 6.56 -0.86 -12.47
CA ASN A 74 5.55 -0.04 -13.14
C ASN A 74 4.22 0.05 -12.38
N ALA A 75 4.21 -0.28 -11.08
CA ALA A 75 3.02 -0.23 -10.26
C ALA A 75 2.43 1.19 -10.21
N LEU A 76 1.10 1.30 -10.30
CA LEU A 76 0.40 2.54 -9.99
C LEU A 76 0.39 2.76 -8.48
N VAL A 77 0.93 3.92 -8.07
CA VAL A 77 1.05 4.31 -6.67
C VAL A 77 0.18 5.53 -6.41
N VAL A 78 -0.66 5.47 -5.37
CA VAL A 78 -1.47 6.59 -4.91
C VAL A 78 -1.31 6.78 -3.40
N LYS A 79 -1.37 8.03 -2.97
CA LYS A 79 -1.42 8.42 -1.55
C LYS A 79 -2.89 8.52 -1.15
N LEU A 80 -3.31 7.78 -0.14
CA LEU A 80 -4.63 7.91 0.47
C LEU A 80 -4.49 8.65 1.80
N GLY A 81 -5.03 9.85 1.87
CA GLY A 81 -5.11 10.65 3.10
C GLY A 81 -6.29 10.21 3.98
N PHE A 82 -6.48 10.92 5.09
CA PHE A 82 -7.56 10.61 6.04
C PHE A 82 -8.94 10.55 5.37
N SER A 83 -9.31 11.58 4.59
CA SER A 83 -10.62 11.65 3.93
C SER A 83 -10.82 10.54 2.90
N ASP A 84 -9.76 10.20 2.15
CA ASP A 84 -9.80 9.10 1.19
C ASP A 84 -10.03 7.75 1.88
N LEU A 85 -9.37 7.53 3.02
CA LEU A 85 -9.53 6.31 3.82
C LEU A 85 -10.95 6.22 4.40
N CYS A 86 -11.53 7.34 4.85
CA CYS A 86 -12.93 7.37 5.29
C CYS A 86 -13.89 6.99 4.15
N ALA A 87 -13.66 7.49 2.93
CA ALA A 87 -14.47 7.14 1.78
C ALA A 87 -14.37 5.64 1.41
N PHE A 88 -13.18 5.05 1.54
CA PHE A 88 -13.00 3.60 1.37
C PHE A 88 -13.79 2.81 2.42
N LEU A 89 -13.69 3.21 3.69
CA LEU A 89 -14.41 2.56 4.79
C LEU A 89 -15.93 2.58 4.60
N GLN A 90 -16.50 3.70 4.14
CA GLN A 90 -17.93 3.80 3.86
C GLN A 90 -18.39 2.77 2.83
N VAL A 91 -17.60 2.56 1.75
CA VAL A 91 -17.94 1.56 0.74
C VAL A 91 -17.80 0.14 1.29
N PHE A 92 -16.69 -0.17 2.00
CA PHE A 92 -16.49 -1.51 2.55
C PHE A 92 -17.53 -1.91 3.60
N ARG A 93 -18.11 -0.94 4.31
CA ARG A 93 -19.19 -1.15 5.28
C ARG A 93 -20.59 -1.17 4.66
N GLY A 94 -20.69 -0.92 3.37
CA GLY A 94 -21.97 -0.86 2.68
C GLY A 94 -22.80 0.39 3.01
N GLU A 95 -22.17 1.43 3.59
CA GLU A 95 -22.84 2.72 3.83
C GLU A 95 -23.13 3.45 2.51
N CYS A 96 -22.35 3.17 1.48
CA CYS A 96 -22.58 3.61 0.10
C CYS A 96 -22.10 2.52 -0.90
N GLU A 97 -22.68 2.50 -2.10
CA GLU A 97 -22.30 1.53 -3.13
C GLU A 97 -20.94 1.85 -3.78
N SER A 98 -20.55 3.12 -3.81
CA SER A 98 -19.34 3.58 -4.46
C SER A 98 -18.87 4.91 -3.89
N ILE A 99 -17.58 5.19 -3.99
CA ILE A 99 -17.00 6.46 -3.59
C ILE A 99 -17.64 7.60 -4.40
N GLU A 100 -18.09 8.64 -3.68
CA GLU A 100 -18.69 9.87 -4.24
C GLU A 100 -19.78 9.58 -5.29
N ASN A 101 -20.64 8.61 -5.01
CA ASN A 101 -21.72 8.18 -5.92
C ASN A 101 -21.22 7.85 -7.35
N GLY A 102 -20.07 7.20 -7.44
CA GLY A 102 -19.45 6.81 -8.72
C GLY A 102 -18.52 7.84 -9.36
N LYS A 103 -18.45 9.07 -8.81
CA LYS A 103 -17.51 10.09 -9.31
C LYS A 103 -16.06 9.68 -9.04
N GLY A 104 -15.79 9.06 -7.88
CA GLY A 104 -14.46 8.70 -7.42
C GLY A 104 -13.67 9.88 -6.82
N LEU A 105 -12.49 9.61 -6.28
CA LEU A 105 -11.57 10.63 -5.76
C LEU A 105 -10.63 11.10 -6.86
N TYR A 106 -10.28 12.38 -6.82
CA TYR A 106 -9.36 12.99 -7.79
C TYR A 106 -8.15 13.58 -7.08
N HIS A 107 -6.97 13.09 -7.45
CA HIS A 107 -5.69 13.60 -6.95
C HIS A 107 -4.90 14.21 -8.10
N THR A 108 -4.56 15.49 -7.97
CA THR A 108 -3.72 16.20 -8.95
C THR A 108 -2.30 16.32 -8.43
N SER A 109 -1.32 16.04 -9.28
CA SER A 109 0.10 16.19 -9.00
C SER A 109 0.85 16.64 -10.24
N SER A 110 2.16 16.90 -10.13
CA SER A 110 3.01 17.20 -11.29
C SER A 110 3.07 16.05 -12.30
N ALA A 111 2.80 14.82 -11.88
CA ALA A 111 2.75 13.64 -12.75
C ALA A 111 1.44 13.53 -13.56
N GLY A 112 0.40 14.27 -13.18
CA GLY A 112 -0.91 14.24 -13.83
C GLY A 112 -2.08 14.14 -12.86
N VAL A 113 -3.25 13.77 -13.38
CA VAL A 113 -4.49 13.61 -12.62
C VAL A 113 -4.78 12.14 -12.42
N THR A 114 -4.99 11.73 -11.18
CA THR A 114 -5.34 10.35 -10.82
C THR A 114 -6.77 10.29 -10.32
N LYS A 115 -7.59 9.45 -10.93
CA LYS A 115 -8.93 9.10 -10.45
C LYS A 115 -8.88 7.75 -9.76
N ILE A 116 -9.44 7.67 -8.56
CA ILE A 116 -9.55 6.46 -7.75
C ILE A 116 -11.03 6.15 -7.59
N SER A 117 -11.44 4.97 -8.01
CA SER A 117 -12.83 4.51 -7.93
C SER A 117 -12.88 3.19 -7.19
N LEU A 118 -13.66 3.13 -6.12
CA LEU A 118 -13.97 1.90 -5.40
C LEU A 118 -15.50 1.76 -5.38
N ARG A 119 -15.99 0.57 -5.74
CA ARG A 119 -17.42 0.26 -5.73
C ARG A 119 -17.67 -1.17 -5.28
N HIS A 120 -18.80 -1.38 -4.65
CA HIS A 120 -19.37 -2.71 -4.47
C HIS A 120 -19.83 -3.25 -5.82
N SER A 121 -19.57 -4.52 -6.08
CA SER A 121 -19.93 -5.19 -7.34
C SER A 121 -20.72 -6.44 -6.99
N VAL A 122 -22.04 -6.34 -7.06
CA VAL A 122 -22.96 -7.41 -6.70
C VAL A 122 -22.76 -8.62 -7.62
N ASP A 123 -22.56 -8.39 -8.91
CA ASP A 123 -22.44 -9.45 -9.93
C ASP A 123 -21.25 -10.40 -9.69
N VAL A 124 -20.17 -9.88 -9.11
CA VAL A 124 -18.95 -10.66 -8.85
C VAL A 124 -18.71 -10.90 -7.36
N GLY A 125 -19.62 -10.47 -6.49
CA GLY A 125 -19.62 -10.76 -5.06
C GLY A 125 -18.43 -10.15 -4.32
N GLY A 126 -18.20 -8.83 -4.46
CA GLY A 126 -17.09 -8.16 -3.80
C GLY A 126 -16.94 -6.69 -4.19
N TYR A 127 -15.71 -6.17 -4.18
CA TYR A 127 -15.44 -4.76 -4.41
C TYR A 127 -14.41 -4.57 -5.53
N SER A 128 -14.68 -3.66 -6.43
CA SER A 128 -13.79 -3.32 -7.54
C SER A 128 -13.11 -1.99 -7.29
N LEU A 129 -11.79 -2.00 -7.20
CA LEU A 129 -10.94 -0.81 -7.14
C LEU A 129 -10.31 -0.57 -8.51
N VAL A 130 -10.48 0.62 -9.04
CA VAL A 130 -9.89 1.06 -10.32
C VAL A 130 -9.15 2.36 -10.09
N ILE A 131 -7.91 2.42 -10.52
CA ILE A 131 -7.09 3.63 -10.51
C ILE A 131 -6.73 3.97 -11.94
N ASN A 132 -7.13 5.15 -12.40
CA ASN A 132 -6.77 5.69 -13.70
C ASN A 132 -5.93 6.95 -13.50
N ARG A 133 -4.81 7.06 -14.20
CA ARG A 133 -3.96 8.25 -14.18
C ARG A 133 -3.77 8.78 -15.60
N THR A 134 -4.25 9.99 -15.84
CA THR A 134 -3.94 10.76 -17.04
C THR A 134 -2.62 11.50 -16.78
N LEU A 135 -1.59 11.17 -17.55
CA LEU A 135 -0.24 11.73 -17.38
C LEU A 135 -0.20 13.17 -17.91
N ALA A 136 0.56 14.04 -17.25
CA ALA A 136 0.80 15.41 -17.71
C ALA A 136 1.52 15.46 -19.06
N SER A 137 2.32 14.43 -19.39
CA SER A 137 2.99 14.26 -20.69
C SER A 137 2.09 13.69 -21.80
N GLY A 138 0.82 13.42 -21.51
CA GLY A 138 -0.10 12.67 -22.37
C GLY A 138 -0.04 11.17 -22.12
N GLY A 139 -1.16 10.50 -22.42
CA GLY A 139 -1.33 9.07 -22.18
C GLY A 139 -2.05 8.75 -20.86
N GLU A 140 -2.46 7.51 -20.74
CA GLU A 140 -3.22 7.02 -19.59
C GLU A 140 -2.61 5.73 -19.04
N LEU A 141 -2.61 5.61 -17.72
CA LEU A 141 -2.25 4.41 -16.99
C LEU A 141 -3.49 3.94 -16.21
N SER A 142 -3.73 2.63 -16.21
CA SER A 142 -4.84 2.04 -15.47
C SER A 142 -4.39 0.81 -14.71
N ALA A 143 -4.87 0.66 -13.49
CA ALA A 143 -4.69 -0.54 -12.70
C ALA A 143 -6.01 -0.88 -12.00
N LYS A 144 -6.28 -2.19 -11.86
CA LYS A 144 -7.49 -2.71 -11.22
C LYS A 144 -7.12 -3.73 -10.18
N PHE A 145 -7.88 -3.74 -9.08
CA PHE A 145 -7.83 -4.78 -8.08
C PHE A 145 -9.24 -5.12 -7.63
N PHE A 146 -9.49 -6.39 -7.41
CA PHE A 146 -10.77 -6.88 -6.93
C PHE A 146 -10.60 -7.43 -5.51
N PHE A 147 -11.46 -7.03 -4.59
CA PHE A 147 -11.53 -7.57 -3.24
C PHE A 147 -12.72 -8.51 -3.12
N SER A 148 -12.50 -9.71 -2.63
CA SER A 148 -13.59 -10.53 -2.09
C SER A 148 -14.19 -9.88 -0.85
N HIS A 149 -15.39 -10.30 -0.44
CA HIS A 149 -15.99 -9.81 0.80
C HIS A 149 -15.11 -10.04 2.03
N SER A 150 -14.45 -11.19 2.10
CA SER A 150 -13.56 -11.51 3.22
C SER A 150 -12.30 -10.64 3.24
N GLU A 151 -11.72 -10.33 2.09
CA GLU A 151 -10.59 -9.41 2.00
C GLU A 151 -11.00 -7.98 2.34
N ALA A 152 -12.16 -7.55 1.88
CA ALA A 152 -12.71 -6.23 2.21
C ALA A 152 -12.94 -6.07 3.71
N LEU A 153 -13.46 -7.10 4.39
CA LEU A 153 -13.60 -7.12 5.84
C LEU A 153 -12.23 -7.00 6.54
N GLY A 154 -11.24 -7.77 6.09
CA GLY A 154 -9.87 -7.69 6.64
C GLY A 154 -9.23 -6.31 6.44
N ILE A 155 -9.47 -5.68 5.29
CA ILE A 155 -8.99 -4.32 5.01
C ILE A 155 -9.73 -3.27 5.84
N ASP A 156 -11.05 -3.38 6.01
CA ASP A 156 -11.81 -2.48 6.90
C ASP A 156 -11.19 -2.48 8.30
N GLU A 157 -10.96 -3.65 8.88
CA GLU A 157 -10.34 -3.76 10.20
C GLU A 157 -8.90 -3.22 10.23
N ALA A 158 -8.09 -3.50 9.21
CA ALA A 158 -6.72 -2.99 9.12
C ALA A 158 -6.68 -1.46 9.02
N LEU A 159 -7.54 -0.85 8.17
CA LEU A 159 -7.63 0.59 8.02
C LEU A 159 -8.10 1.27 9.30
N ARG A 160 -9.09 0.70 10.00
CA ARG A 160 -9.54 1.20 11.31
C ARG A 160 -8.42 1.16 12.34
N GLY A 161 -7.67 0.06 12.39
CA GLY A 161 -6.56 -0.12 13.33
C GLY A 161 -5.45 0.90 13.14
N ILE A 162 -5.18 1.33 11.90
CA ILE A 162 -4.10 2.31 11.61
C ILE A 162 -4.56 3.76 11.59
N MET A 163 -5.87 4.04 11.63
CA MET A 163 -6.41 5.40 11.48
C MET A 163 -5.85 6.37 12.53
N SER A 164 -5.69 5.92 13.78
CA SER A 164 -5.08 6.72 14.83
C SER A 164 -3.62 7.12 14.51
N PHE A 165 -2.84 6.22 13.90
CA PHE A 165 -1.47 6.51 13.49
C PHE A 165 -1.41 7.46 12.29
N VAL A 166 -2.38 7.37 11.39
CA VAL A 166 -2.52 8.31 10.26
C VAL A 166 -2.86 9.71 10.76
N CYS A 167 -3.72 9.84 11.79
CA CYS A 167 -4.14 11.13 12.33
C CYS A 167 -3.13 11.73 13.31
N PHE A 168 -2.59 10.92 14.23
CA PHE A 168 -1.87 11.42 15.40
C PHE A 168 -0.40 10.95 15.45
N GLY A 169 0.01 10.13 14.49
CA GLY A 169 1.34 9.54 14.47
C GLY A 169 1.50 8.38 15.47
N ILE A 170 2.72 7.87 15.56
CA ILE A 170 3.05 6.79 16.48
C ILE A 170 3.29 7.41 17.87
N PRO A 171 2.57 6.99 18.91
CA PRO A 171 2.81 7.47 20.26
C PRO A 171 4.26 7.30 20.70
N SER A 172 4.80 8.25 21.45
CA SER A 172 6.21 8.29 21.88
C SER A 172 6.65 7.03 22.65
N VAL A 173 5.75 6.39 23.34
CA VAL A 173 5.99 5.10 24.03
C VAL A 173 6.46 4.01 23.07
N TYR A 174 5.92 3.94 21.87
CA TYR A 174 6.37 2.99 20.83
C TYR A 174 7.71 3.41 20.19
N SER A 175 7.97 4.69 20.06
CA SER A 175 9.27 5.18 19.59
C SER A 175 10.40 4.91 20.59
N GLY A 176 10.10 4.86 21.87
CA GLY A 176 11.02 4.45 22.95
C GLY A 176 11.43 2.97 22.82
N TYR A 177 10.49 2.07 22.52
CA TYR A 177 10.79 0.65 22.30
C TYR A 177 11.68 0.43 21.07
N ALA A 178 11.48 1.17 19.99
CA ALA A 178 12.33 1.06 18.80
C ALA A 178 13.78 1.48 19.09
N LYS A 179 13.98 2.56 19.84
CA LYS A 179 15.33 3.01 20.28
C LYS A 179 15.98 2.03 21.24
N ALA A 180 15.22 1.46 22.18
CA ALA A 180 15.72 0.44 23.11
C ALA A 180 16.13 -0.85 22.37
N ALA A 181 15.37 -1.30 21.40
CA ALA A 181 15.71 -2.46 20.58
C ALA A 181 16.97 -2.24 19.72
N GLU A 182 17.21 -1.03 19.21
CA GLU A 182 18.44 -0.69 18.50
C GLU A 182 19.66 -0.65 19.44
N SER A 183 19.51 -0.16 20.67
CA SER A 183 20.60 -0.13 21.66
C SER A 183 21.01 -1.53 22.11
N VAL A 184 20.06 -2.45 22.27
CA VAL A 184 20.35 -3.86 22.61
C VAL A 184 21.09 -4.56 21.47
N LYS A 185 20.74 -4.30 20.20
CA LYS A 185 21.46 -4.86 19.05
C LYS A 185 22.91 -4.36 18.94
N LYS A 186 23.17 -3.08 19.27
CA LYS A 186 24.52 -2.54 19.28
C LYS A 186 25.37 -3.11 20.41
N GLY A 187 24.78 -3.31 21.60
CA GLY A 187 25.50 -3.87 22.75
C GLY A 187 25.90 -5.36 22.61
N HIS A 188 25.25 -6.12 21.71
CA HIS A 188 25.63 -7.52 21.43
C HIS A 188 26.69 -7.66 20.33
N GLY A 189 26.93 -6.59 19.53
CA GLY A 189 27.98 -6.58 18.51
C GLY A 189 29.38 -6.35 19.05
N ASP A 190 29.53 -5.65 20.17
CA ASP A 190 30.81 -5.31 20.77
C ASP A 190 31.35 -6.32 21.78
N ALA A 191 30.58 -7.39 22.11
CA ALA A 191 30.99 -8.45 23.03
C ALA A 191 31.56 -9.69 22.34
N ALA A 192 31.73 -9.69 21.00
CA ALA A 192 32.22 -10.79 20.20
C ALA A 192 33.45 -10.43 19.36
N ALA A 193 34.31 -9.52 19.86
CA ALA A 193 35.61 -9.19 19.26
C ALA A 193 36.75 -9.47 20.23
#